data_923275cb45233258a1888af803363e4d
#
_entry.id   923275cb45233258a1888af803363e4d
#
_cell.length_a   1.000
_cell.length_b   1.000
_cell.length_c   1.000
_cell.angle_alpha   90.00
_cell.angle_beta   90.00
_cell.angle_gamma   90.00
#
_symmetry.space_group_name_H-M   'P 1'
#
loop_
_entity.id
_entity.type
_entity.pdbx_description
1 polymer ?
#
loop_
_entity_poly.entity_id
_entity_poly.type
_entity_poly.pdbx_seq_one_letter_code
_entity_poly.pdbx_strand_id
1 'polypeptide(L)'
;AARERHVRCNRTNRGIAHSALLPSSKPPSPRTPMNDTAITTARALFPRGLHQPQDSYRFGADALLLAAFAAESLASLPGTAPRKVAELGSGCGAALLGLCLYLSSGTAEMAGHRHQADALPRQCPCTQPSEAPSAAAGGQPTGEGRGGHNAPHLHALGLEQDTALCAAATANARLLGLEDVCRFRQGDLADTHFLRDCGENAFHLVLANPPYALTGSGRPSASARRDAALRGPASLHDGPHARQRRPVPKPGASDPLAVFCHAARRLLRHHGLFCCIFPAEDLSRLLSTLERERLGCRRILPLCPRAGEAAKRVLVLARKDAAAQCRLEAPLPLHDGQDWSRGALAFCPWLGAGHEEKK
;
A
#
# COMPACT_ATOMS: atom_id res chain seq x y z
N ALA A 1 64.43 -2.24 37.77
CA ALA A 1 64.44 -3.55 38.44
C ALA A 1 63.14 -4.24 38.30
N ALA A 2 63.08 -5.06 37.38
CA ALA A 2 62.77 -6.46 37.19
C ALA A 2 61.81 -7.11 38.19
N ARG A 3 60.73 -7.70 37.69
CA ARG A 3 60.42 -9.14 37.79
C ARG A 3 59.15 -9.52 37.08
N GLU A 4 59.34 -10.21 35.98
CA GLU A 4 58.36 -11.10 35.34
C GLU A 4 57.92 -12.19 36.32
N ARG A 5 56.63 -12.58 36.29
CA ARG A 5 56.17 -13.91 36.68
C ARG A 5 55.21 -14.45 35.66
N HIS A 6 55.68 -15.39 34.92
CA HIS A 6 54.96 -16.40 34.22
C HIS A 6 54.02 -17.18 35.18
N VAL A 7 52.75 -17.35 34.81
CA VAL A 7 51.92 -18.43 35.35
C VAL A 7 51.31 -19.19 34.19
N ARG A 8 51.55 -20.50 34.23
CA ARG A 8 51.27 -21.53 33.24
C ARG A 8 49.78 -21.81 33.10
N CYS A 9 49.39 -22.04 31.87
CA CYS A 9 48.23 -22.74 31.40
C CYS A 9 48.06 -24.11 32.05
N ASN A 10 46.86 -24.41 32.55
CA ASN A 10 46.46 -25.78 32.81
C ASN A 10 45.09 -26.03 32.15
N ARG A 11 45.11 -26.82 31.05
CA ARG A 11 43.96 -27.41 30.39
C ARG A 11 43.41 -28.53 31.27
N THR A 12 42.14 -28.46 31.62
CA THR A 12 41.35 -29.68 31.86
C THR A 12 40.05 -29.61 31.09
N ASN A 13 40.03 -30.47 30.13
CA ASN A 13 38.90 -30.88 29.31
C ASN A 13 37.88 -31.60 30.18
N ARG A 14 36.63 -31.13 30.24
CA ARG A 14 35.46 -32.00 30.49
C ARG A 14 34.29 -31.51 29.66
N GLY A 15 34.03 -32.24 28.60
CA GLY A 15 32.83 -32.10 27.80
C GLY A 15 31.56 -32.44 28.60
N ILE A 16 30.54 -31.64 28.44
CA ILE A 16 29.15 -32.06 28.63
C ILE A 16 28.41 -31.57 27.42
N ALA A 17 28.17 -32.49 26.48
CA ALA A 17 27.27 -32.31 25.38
C ALA A 17 25.83 -32.38 25.92
N HIS A 18 25.16 -31.26 26.04
CA HIS A 18 23.70 -31.21 26.08
C HIS A 18 23.20 -30.89 24.68
N SER A 19 23.00 -31.94 23.90
CA SER A 19 22.16 -31.93 22.70
C SER A 19 20.72 -31.73 23.13
N ALA A 20 20.27 -30.46 23.12
CA ALA A 20 18.83 -30.15 23.18
C ALA A 20 18.25 -30.48 21.80
N LEU A 21 17.63 -31.62 21.69
CA LEU A 21 16.77 -32.00 20.58
C LEU A 21 15.63 -30.96 20.48
N LEU A 22 15.70 -30.11 19.47
CA LEU A 22 14.57 -29.28 19.03
C LEU A 22 13.42 -30.25 18.65
N PRO A 23 12.17 -29.98 19.09
CA PRO A 23 11.05 -30.80 18.66
C PRO A 23 10.92 -30.68 17.14
N SER A 24 10.96 -31.82 16.46
CA SER A 24 10.71 -31.96 15.04
C SER A 24 9.32 -31.41 14.74
N SER A 25 9.25 -30.23 14.15
CA SER A 25 8.01 -29.70 13.61
C SER A 25 7.56 -30.62 12.49
N LYS A 26 6.46 -31.33 12.74
CA LYS A 26 5.76 -32.12 11.73
C LYS A 26 5.56 -31.25 10.48
N PRO A 27 5.93 -31.71 9.28
CA PRO A 27 5.71 -30.93 8.07
C PRO A 27 4.22 -30.61 7.96
N PRO A 28 3.85 -29.38 7.53
CA PRO A 28 2.45 -29.01 7.36
C PRO A 28 1.81 -30.00 6.38
N SER A 29 0.62 -30.46 6.74
CA SER A 29 -0.21 -31.36 5.92
C SER A 29 -0.32 -30.82 4.50
N PRO A 30 -0.36 -31.69 3.46
CA PRO A 30 -0.53 -31.24 2.08
C PRO A 30 -1.82 -30.42 1.98
N ARG A 31 -1.66 -29.17 1.55
CA ARG A 31 -2.77 -28.19 1.41
C ARG A 31 -3.63 -28.67 0.27
N THR A 32 -4.92 -28.89 0.50
CA THR A 32 -5.89 -29.09 -0.57
C THR A 32 -5.90 -27.82 -1.42
N PRO A 33 -5.54 -27.85 -2.71
CA PRO A 33 -5.61 -26.66 -3.56
C PRO A 33 -7.08 -26.22 -3.63
N MET A 34 -7.32 -24.92 -3.49
CA MET A 34 -8.66 -24.38 -3.72
C MET A 34 -9.03 -24.62 -5.19
N ASN A 35 -10.27 -24.98 -5.43
CA ASN A 35 -10.81 -25.19 -6.77
C ASN A 35 -10.81 -23.84 -7.51
N ASP A 36 -10.36 -23.81 -8.77
CA ASP A 36 -10.29 -22.63 -9.63
C ASP A 36 -11.63 -21.90 -9.72
N THR A 37 -12.75 -22.63 -9.67
CA THR A 37 -14.10 -22.05 -9.62
C THR A 37 -14.33 -21.20 -8.35
N ALA A 38 -13.86 -21.68 -7.20
CA ALA A 38 -14.00 -20.96 -5.93
C ALA A 38 -13.16 -19.67 -5.94
N ILE A 39 -11.95 -19.71 -6.48
CA ILE A 39 -11.08 -18.55 -6.64
C ILE A 39 -11.73 -17.52 -7.58
N THR A 40 -12.26 -17.96 -8.72
CA THR A 40 -12.94 -17.10 -9.68
C THR A 40 -14.15 -16.41 -9.05
N THR A 41 -14.97 -17.16 -8.31
CA THR A 41 -16.10 -16.61 -7.57
C THR A 41 -15.68 -15.60 -6.51
N ALA A 42 -14.64 -15.91 -5.73
CA ALA A 42 -14.11 -14.99 -4.70
C ALA A 42 -13.58 -13.69 -5.32
N ARG A 43 -12.90 -13.76 -6.46
CA ARG A 43 -12.42 -12.57 -7.19
C ARG A 43 -13.57 -11.74 -7.74
N ALA A 44 -14.62 -12.36 -8.26
CA ALA A 44 -15.82 -11.67 -8.73
C ALA A 44 -16.58 -10.94 -7.61
N LEU A 45 -16.52 -11.48 -6.39
CA LEU A 45 -17.14 -10.87 -5.21
C LEU A 45 -16.27 -9.81 -4.53
N PHE A 46 -14.97 -9.70 -4.90
CA PHE A 46 -14.06 -8.74 -4.27
C PHE A 46 -14.61 -7.30 -4.34
N PRO A 47 -14.54 -6.50 -3.28
CA PRO A 47 -13.94 -6.74 -1.96
C PRO A 47 -14.86 -7.41 -0.94
N ARG A 48 -16.12 -7.69 -1.31
CA ARG A 48 -17.04 -8.48 -0.48
C ARG A 48 -16.46 -9.88 -0.30
N GLY A 49 -16.74 -10.51 0.82
CA GLY A 49 -16.20 -11.84 1.12
C GLY A 49 -14.80 -11.85 1.73
N LEU A 50 -14.09 -10.71 1.80
CA LEU A 50 -12.86 -10.64 2.55
C LEU A 50 -13.13 -10.87 4.05
N HIS A 51 -12.36 -11.77 4.64
CA HIS A 51 -12.39 -12.00 6.07
C HIS A 51 -11.85 -10.80 6.85
N GLN A 52 -12.62 -10.33 7.84
CA GLN A 52 -12.25 -9.26 8.74
C GLN A 52 -12.61 -9.66 10.17
N PRO A 53 -11.66 -9.69 11.12
CA PRO A 53 -11.95 -9.99 12.52
C PRO A 53 -13.01 -9.04 13.07
N GLN A 54 -13.94 -9.55 13.90
CA GLN A 54 -15.12 -8.81 14.35
C GLN A 54 -14.79 -7.49 15.06
N ASP A 55 -13.74 -7.48 15.88
CA ASP A 55 -13.34 -6.32 16.69
C ASP A 55 -12.24 -5.47 16.04
N SER A 56 -11.92 -5.73 14.76
CA SER A 56 -10.92 -4.97 14.04
C SER A 56 -11.51 -3.72 13.36
N TYR A 57 -10.62 -2.82 12.97
CA TYR A 57 -10.96 -1.73 12.06
C TYR A 57 -11.40 -2.34 10.71
N ARG A 58 -12.59 -1.96 10.25
CA ARG A 58 -13.09 -2.40 8.95
C ARG A 58 -12.53 -1.47 7.87
N PHE A 59 -11.99 -2.07 6.80
CA PHE A 59 -11.58 -1.27 5.65
C PHE A 59 -12.82 -0.60 5.00
N GLY A 60 -12.58 0.56 4.43
CA GLY A 60 -13.58 1.31 3.67
C GLY A 60 -13.13 1.53 2.23
N ALA A 61 -13.81 2.43 1.54
CA ALA A 61 -13.47 2.85 0.17
C ALA A 61 -12.02 3.35 0.06
N ASP A 62 -11.44 3.91 1.13
CA ASP A 62 -10.07 4.41 1.18
C ASP A 62 -9.05 3.35 0.72
N ALA A 63 -9.21 2.08 1.15
CA ALA A 63 -8.32 0.99 0.77
C ALA A 63 -8.41 0.66 -0.73
N LEU A 64 -9.62 0.68 -1.29
CA LEU A 64 -9.85 0.38 -2.71
C LEU A 64 -9.36 1.52 -3.62
N LEU A 65 -9.60 2.77 -3.21
CA LEU A 65 -9.12 3.96 -3.91
C LEU A 65 -7.58 4.02 -3.89
N LEU A 66 -6.95 3.65 -2.77
CA LEU A 66 -5.50 3.54 -2.66
C LEU A 66 -4.95 2.45 -3.60
N ALA A 67 -5.60 1.29 -3.69
CA ALA A 67 -5.21 0.21 -4.60
C ALA A 67 -5.26 0.65 -6.07
N ALA A 68 -6.33 1.34 -6.49
CA ALA A 68 -6.48 1.88 -7.84
C ALA A 68 -5.39 2.92 -8.16
N PHE A 69 -5.15 3.87 -7.25
CA PHE A 69 -4.12 4.88 -7.40
C PHE A 69 -2.70 4.29 -7.46
N ALA A 70 -2.43 3.27 -6.66
CA ALA A 70 -1.17 2.55 -6.66
C ALA A 70 -0.96 1.78 -7.96
N ALA A 71 -2.01 1.14 -8.51
CA ALA A 71 -1.94 0.42 -9.78
C ALA A 71 -1.61 1.37 -10.94
N GLU A 72 -2.30 2.50 -11.04
CA GLU A 72 -2.02 3.55 -12.02
C GLU A 72 -0.58 4.09 -11.91
N SER A 73 -0.15 4.34 -10.67
CA SER A 73 1.20 4.84 -10.39
C SER A 73 2.28 3.82 -10.77
N LEU A 74 2.04 2.53 -10.51
CA LEU A 74 2.97 1.46 -10.85
C LEU A 74 3.05 1.23 -12.37
N ALA A 75 1.92 1.34 -13.08
CA ALA A 75 1.86 1.23 -14.53
C ALA A 75 2.66 2.34 -15.23
N SER A 76 2.79 3.51 -14.61
CA SER A 76 3.59 4.62 -15.14
C SER A 76 5.11 4.40 -15.07
N LEU A 77 5.58 3.39 -14.33
CA LEU A 77 7.00 3.05 -14.27
C LEU A 77 7.44 2.29 -15.51
N PRO A 78 8.57 2.68 -16.12
CA PRO A 78 9.09 2.00 -17.32
C PRO A 78 9.55 0.57 -17.03
N GLY A 79 9.52 -0.28 -18.04
CA GLY A 79 10.07 -1.65 -18.03
C GLY A 79 9.09 -2.73 -17.59
N THR A 80 9.37 -3.96 -18.01
CA THR A 80 8.60 -5.18 -17.77
C THR A 80 9.18 -6.06 -16.65
N ALA A 81 10.24 -5.59 -15.98
CA ALA A 81 10.91 -6.34 -14.92
C ALA A 81 9.95 -6.66 -13.75
N PRO A 82 10.21 -7.74 -13.00
CA PRO A 82 9.44 -8.08 -11.81
C PRO A 82 9.30 -6.90 -10.84
N ARG A 83 8.12 -6.66 -10.34
CA ARG A 83 7.83 -5.55 -9.43
C ARG A 83 7.72 -6.06 -7.99
N LYS A 84 8.45 -5.41 -7.09
CA LYS A 84 8.28 -5.62 -5.64
C LYS A 84 7.46 -4.47 -5.07
N VAL A 85 6.36 -4.80 -4.40
CA VAL A 85 5.48 -3.81 -3.76
C VAL A 85 5.30 -4.16 -2.29
N ALA A 86 5.14 -3.17 -1.43
CA ALA A 86 4.80 -3.40 -0.02
C ALA A 86 3.64 -2.52 0.42
N GLU A 87 2.84 -3.00 1.38
CA GLU A 87 1.84 -2.21 2.10
C GLU A 87 2.21 -2.14 3.58
N LEU A 88 2.18 -0.93 4.14
CA LEU A 88 2.42 -0.66 5.54
C LEU A 88 1.08 -0.56 6.28
N GLY A 89 0.93 -1.33 7.37
CA GLY A 89 -0.34 -1.41 8.08
C GLY A 89 -1.44 -2.02 7.21
N SER A 90 -1.16 -3.21 6.66
CA SER A 90 -2.02 -3.82 5.63
C SER A 90 -3.41 -4.22 6.11
N GLY A 91 -3.66 -4.23 7.42
CA GLY A 91 -4.94 -4.67 7.94
C GLY A 91 -5.29 -6.09 7.48
N CYS A 92 -6.50 -6.27 6.97
CA CYS A 92 -6.94 -7.54 6.36
C CYS A 92 -6.46 -7.73 4.90
N GLY A 93 -5.60 -6.85 4.39
CA GLY A 93 -4.99 -6.94 3.07
C GLY A 93 -5.78 -6.32 1.93
N ALA A 94 -6.85 -5.57 2.19
CA ALA A 94 -7.78 -5.11 1.14
C ALA A 94 -7.10 -4.28 0.04
N ALA A 95 -6.19 -3.35 0.38
CA ALA A 95 -5.53 -2.51 -0.61
C ALA A 95 -4.48 -3.29 -1.41
N LEU A 96 -3.63 -4.07 -0.74
CA LEU A 96 -2.58 -4.84 -1.41
C LEU A 96 -3.16 -5.93 -2.31
N LEU A 97 -4.16 -6.68 -1.84
CA LEU A 97 -4.85 -7.69 -2.62
C LEU A 97 -5.58 -7.07 -3.81
N GLY A 98 -6.22 -5.91 -3.60
CA GLY A 98 -6.81 -5.12 -4.67
C GLY A 98 -5.77 -4.72 -5.71
N LEU A 99 -4.61 -4.20 -5.31
CA LEU A 99 -3.51 -3.89 -6.22
C LEU A 99 -3.08 -5.12 -7.03
N CYS A 100 -2.92 -6.28 -6.37
CA CYS A 100 -2.56 -7.53 -7.06
C CYS A 100 -3.61 -7.94 -8.10
N LEU A 101 -4.91 -7.83 -7.77
CA LEU A 101 -6.01 -8.13 -8.70
C LEU A 101 -6.02 -7.16 -9.90
N TYR A 102 -5.81 -5.84 -9.68
CA TYR A 102 -5.71 -4.87 -10.76
C TYR A 102 -4.64 -5.25 -11.78
N LEU A 103 -3.46 -5.61 -11.27
CA LEU A 103 -2.32 -5.94 -12.11
C LEU A 103 -2.47 -7.30 -12.82
N SER A 104 -3.21 -8.24 -12.21
CA SER A 104 -3.47 -9.56 -12.80
C SER A 104 -4.56 -9.54 -13.90
N SER A 105 -5.51 -8.60 -13.81
CA SER A 105 -6.67 -8.56 -14.72
C SER A 105 -6.40 -7.84 -16.04
N GLY A 106 -5.20 -7.32 -16.28
CA GLY A 106 -4.90 -6.49 -17.45
C GLY A 106 -5.67 -5.15 -17.46
N THR A 107 -6.49 -4.86 -16.44
CA THR A 107 -7.26 -3.62 -16.30
C THR A 107 -6.38 -2.38 -16.11
N ALA A 108 -5.07 -2.55 -15.94
CA ALA A 108 -4.09 -1.45 -15.99
C ALA A 108 -4.10 -0.71 -17.35
N GLU A 109 -4.48 -1.38 -18.43
CA GLU A 109 -4.67 -0.73 -19.74
C GLU A 109 -5.86 0.24 -19.75
N MET A 110 -6.90 -0.02 -18.93
CA MET A 110 -8.04 0.89 -18.80
C MET A 110 -7.71 2.19 -18.08
N ALA A 111 -6.72 2.19 -17.18
CA ALA A 111 -6.27 3.39 -16.49
C ALA A 111 -5.43 4.32 -17.40
N GLY A 112 -4.73 3.77 -18.38
CA GLY A 112 -3.92 4.53 -19.35
C GLY A 112 -4.73 5.44 -20.29
N HIS A 113 -6.00 5.13 -20.53
CA HIS A 113 -6.87 5.89 -21.44
C HIS A 113 -7.33 7.26 -20.90
N ARG A 114 -7.14 7.54 -19.61
CA ARG A 114 -7.48 8.86 -19.03
C ARG A 114 -6.56 9.99 -19.47
N HIS A 115 -5.30 9.70 -19.76
CA HIS A 115 -4.37 10.73 -20.23
C HIS A 115 -4.61 11.19 -21.68
N GLN A 116 -5.42 10.44 -22.45
CA GLN A 116 -5.80 10.84 -23.81
C GLN A 116 -7.12 11.60 -23.89
N ALA A 117 -8.02 11.44 -22.91
CA ALA A 117 -9.32 12.10 -22.94
C ALA A 117 -9.29 13.56 -22.46
N ASP A 118 -8.26 14.00 -21.74
CA ASP A 118 -8.09 15.38 -21.23
C ASP A 118 -7.15 16.23 -22.10
N ALA A 119 -6.80 15.78 -23.29
CA ALA A 119 -6.18 16.66 -24.28
C ALA A 119 -7.25 17.61 -24.85
N LEU A 120 -7.59 18.65 -24.09
CA LEU A 120 -8.26 19.83 -24.64
C LEU A 120 -7.44 20.30 -25.86
N PRO A 121 -8.09 20.55 -27.02
CA PRO A 121 -7.39 21.06 -28.17
C PRO A 121 -6.79 22.42 -27.80
N ARG A 122 -5.47 22.47 -27.69
CA ARG A 122 -4.74 23.74 -27.62
C ARG A 122 -4.84 24.39 -29.01
N GLN A 123 -5.88 25.16 -29.23
CA GLN A 123 -5.90 26.11 -30.32
C GLN A 123 -4.96 27.26 -29.94
N CYS A 124 -3.75 27.17 -30.39
CA CYS A 124 -2.88 28.33 -30.51
C CYS A 124 -2.89 28.72 -32.00
N PRO A 125 -3.40 29.93 -32.40
CA PRO A 125 -3.46 30.33 -33.79
C PRO A 125 -2.16 31.02 -34.16
N CYS A 126 -1.15 30.26 -34.56
CA CYS A 126 -0.06 30.73 -35.40
C CYS A 126 0.94 29.58 -35.66
N THR A 127 0.82 28.94 -36.82
CA THR A 127 1.88 28.57 -37.76
C THR A 127 1.32 27.63 -38.81
N GLN A 128 1.55 28.00 -40.05
CA GLN A 128 1.12 27.29 -41.28
C GLN A 128 1.92 25.99 -41.50
N PRO A 129 1.39 25.04 -42.25
CA PRO A 129 1.98 23.72 -42.45
C PRO A 129 3.09 23.74 -43.50
N SER A 130 4.19 23.10 -43.23
CA SER A 130 5.15 22.70 -44.26
C SER A 130 5.02 21.20 -44.54
N GLU A 131 5.08 20.91 -45.79
CA GLU A 131 4.79 19.70 -46.52
C GLU A 131 5.48 18.43 -46.03
N ALA A 132 4.77 17.31 -46.20
CA ALA A 132 5.23 15.96 -46.01
C ALA A 132 6.14 15.51 -47.19
N PRO A 133 6.98 14.51 -46.99
CA PRO A 133 7.30 13.58 -48.06
C PRO A 133 6.73 12.18 -47.82
N SER A 134 6.29 11.69 -48.97
CA SER A 134 5.69 10.44 -49.35
C SER A 134 6.48 9.18 -49.04
N ALA A 135 5.70 8.15 -48.63
CA ALA A 135 5.70 6.72 -48.97
C ALA A 135 7.02 5.99 -49.29
N ALA A 136 7.18 4.82 -48.63
CA ALA A 136 7.40 3.54 -49.33
C ALA A 136 7.23 2.33 -48.40
N ALA A 137 6.33 1.43 -48.82
CA ALA A 137 6.48 -0.02 -48.97
C ALA A 137 6.77 -0.88 -47.74
N GLY A 138 5.78 -1.71 -47.30
CA GLY A 138 5.75 -3.11 -47.64
C GLY A 138 6.61 -3.99 -46.74
N GLY A 139 5.98 -4.66 -45.80
CA GLY A 139 6.59 -5.80 -45.08
C GLY A 139 5.54 -6.42 -44.17
N GLN A 140 4.87 -7.47 -44.63
CA GLN A 140 4.10 -8.36 -43.77
C GLN A 140 5.06 -9.16 -42.88
N PRO A 141 4.85 -9.24 -41.58
CA PRO A 141 5.43 -10.32 -40.78
C PRO A 141 4.39 -11.42 -40.62
N THR A 142 4.63 -12.52 -41.32
CA THR A 142 4.12 -13.84 -40.94
C THR A 142 4.91 -14.28 -39.72
N GLY A 143 4.20 -14.49 -38.61
CA GLY A 143 4.80 -15.01 -37.39
C GLY A 143 3.70 -15.33 -36.40
N GLU A 144 3.18 -16.57 -36.47
CA GLU A 144 2.40 -17.18 -35.39
C GLU A 144 3.29 -17.23 -34.13
N GLY A 145 3.15 -16.21 -33.27
CA GLY A 145 3.75 -16.15 -31.96
C GLY A 145 2.71 -16.52 -30.90
N ARG A 146 2.83 -17.70 -30.32
CA ARG A 146 2.14 -18.15 -29.12
C ARG A 146 2.16 -17.03 -28.08
N GLY A 147 1.01 -16.38 -27.89
CA GLY A 147 0.80 -15.34 -26.88
C GLY A 147 0.81 -15.96 -25.47
N GLY A 148 2.00 -16.18 -24.93
CA GLY A 148 2.18 -16.29 -23.50
C GLY A 148 2.07 -14.88 -22.93
N HIS A 149 0.93 -14.54 -22.33
CA HIS A 149 0.81 -13.34 -21.51
C HIS A 149 1.77 -13.52 -20.31
N ASN A 150 2.99 -13.02 -20.44
CA ASN A 150 3.89 -12.82 -19.30
C ASN A 150 3.29 -11.71 -18.44
N ALA A 151 2.36 -12.07 -17.56
CA ALA A 151 1.94 -11.20 -16.47
C ALA A 151 3.22 -10.76 -15.74
N PRO A 152 3.43 -9.48 -15.46
CA PRO A 152 4.63 -9.03 -14.77
C PRO A 152 4.72 -9.79 -13.43
N HIS A 153 5.86 -10.43 -13.19
CA HIS A 153 6.10 -11.13 -11.93
C HIS A 153 6.01 -10.11 -10.79
N LEU A 154 4.91 -10.15 -10.05
CA LEU A 154 4.65 -9.29 -8.92
C LEU A 154 5.02 -10.02 -7.64
N HIS A 155 5.76 -9.36 -6.76
CA HIS A 155 6.00 -9.79 -5.39
C HIS A 155 5.43 -8.74 -4.45
N ALA A 156 4.36 -9.07 -3.75
CA ALA A 156 3.67 -8.19 -2.82
C ALA A 156 3.89 -8.63 -1.37
N LEU A 157 4.17 -7.67 -0.48
CA LEU A 157 4.41 -7.90 0.94
C LEU A 157 3.57 -6.95 1.79
N GLY A 158 2.61 -7.47 2.54
CA GLY A 158 1.87 -6.71 3.55
C GLY A 158 2.56 -6.80 4.91
N LEU A 159 2.70 -5.67 5.59
CA LEU A 159 3.26 -5.57 6.94
C LEU A 159 2.14 -5.12 7.89
N GLU A 160 1.89 -5.92 8.93
CA GLU A 160 0.79 -5.68 9.87
C GLU A 160 1.23 -5.99 11.30
N GLN A 161 0.88 -5.13 12.25
CA GLN A 161 1.23 -5.30 13.65
C GLN A 161 0.27 -6.26 14.39
N ASP A 162 -1.02 -6.18 14.05
CA ASP A 162 -2.04 -7.04 14.68
C ASP A 162 -2.02 -8.45 14.10
N THR A 163 -1.80 -9.45 14.97
CA THR A 163 -1.71 -10.87 14.59
C THR A 163 -3.00 -11.38 13.93
N ALA A 164 -4.18 -10.95 14.41
CA ALA A 164 -5.45 -11.41 13.86
C ALA A 164 -5.71 -10.83 12.47
N LEU A 165 -5.35 -9.56 12.24
CA LEU A 165 -5.42 -8.92 10.93
C LEU A 165 -4.42 -9.53 9.95
N CYS A 166 -3.18 -9.78 10.36
CA CYS A 166 -2.17 -10.46 9.53
C CYS A 166 -2.62 -11.87 9.13
N ALA A 167 -3.22 -12.63 10.06
CA ALA A 167 -3.79 -13.95 9.76
C ALA A 167 -4.99 -13.85 8.79
N ALA A 168 -5.87 -12.87 8.98
CA ALA A 168 -6.98 -12.61 8.07
C ALA A 168 -6.49 -12.24 6.67
N ALA A 169 -5.50 -11.37 6.53
CA ALA A 169 -4.89 -10.99 5.26
C ALA A 169 -4.29 -12.21 4.53
N THR A 170 -3.61 -13.09 5.28
CA THR A 170 -3.06 -14.34 4.74
C THR A 170 -4.17 -15.28 4.26
N ALA A 171 -5.28 -15.39 5.00
CA ALA A 171 -6.43 -16.18 4.58
C ALA A 171 -7.10 -15.59 3.33
N ASN A 172 -7.22 -14.26 3.25
CA ASN A 172 -7.77 -13.55 2.09
C ASN A 172 -6.89 -13.72 0.84
N ALA A 173 -5.57 -13.73 0.98
CA ALA A 173 -4.67 -14.02 -0.14
C ALA A 173 -4.93 -15.41 -0.73
N ARG A 174 -5.12 -16.43 0.13
CA ARG A 174 -5.48 -17.79 -0.30
C ARG A 174 -6.85 -17.84 -0.95
N LEU A 175 -7.86 -17.19 -0.33
CA LEU A 175 -9.21 -17.11 -0.88
C LEU A 175 -9.22 -16.58 -2.31
N LEU A 176 -8.35 -15.63 -2.61
CA LEU A 176 -8.23 -14.99 -3.93
C LEU A 176 -7.21 -15.70 -4.85
N GLY A 177 -6.54 -16.78 -4.41
CA GLY A 177 -5.49 -17.47 -5.17
C GLY A 177 -4.31 -16.55 -5.46
N LEU A 178 -3.88 -15.76 -4.47
CA LEU A 178 -2.78 -14.80 -4.56
C LEU A 178 -1.62 -15.13 -3.61
N GLU A 179 -1.63 -16.29 -2.94
CA GLU A 179 -0.62 -16.67 -1.93
C GLU A 179 0.79 -16.80 -2.47
N ASP A 180 0.96 -17.05 -3.76
CA ASP A 180 2.28 -17.16 -4.41
C ASP A 180 2.89 -15.79 -4.70
N VAL A 181 2.04 -14.77 -4.91
CA VAL A 181 2.47 -13.41 -5.26
C VAL A 181 2.36 -12.42 -4.11
N CYS A 182 1.48 -12.68 -3.13
CA CYS A 182 1.19 -11.79 -2.02
C CYS A 182 1.34 -12.49 -0.68
N ARG A 183 2.24 -11.99 0.16
CA ARG A 183 2.54 -12.51 1.49
C ARG A 183 2.33 -11.44 2.55
N PHE A 184 2.03 -11.88 3.78
CA PHE A 184 1.87 -10.99 4.91
C PHE A 184 2.82 -11.39 6.04
N ARG A 185 3.41 -10.39 6.68
CA ARG A 185 4.31 -10.56 7.83
C ARG A 185 3.83 -9.70 8.98
N GLN A 186 3.75 -10.32 10.15
CA GLN A 186 3.50 -9.60 11.39
C GLN A 186 4.79 -8.92 11.87
N GLY A 187 4.67 -7.65 12.28
CA GLY A 187 5.77 -6.92 12.90
C GLY A 187 5.48 -5.44 13.09
N ASP A 188 6.35 -4.79 13.84
CA ASP A 188 6.26 -3.36 14.15
C ASP A 188 7.07 -2.55 13.12
N LEU A 189 6.45 -1.56 12.50
CA LEU A 189 7.10 -0.64 11.55
C LEU A 189 8.14 0.26 12.22
N ALA A 190 8.11 0.42 13.53
CA ALA A 190 9.14 1.13 14.28
C ALA A 190 10.41 0.28 14.51
N ASP A 191 10.32 -1.05 14.36
CA ASP A 191 11.46 -1.95 14.48
C ASP A 191 12.31 -1.95 13.20
N THR A 192 13.49 -1.34 13.29
CA THR A 192 14.43 -1.24 12.17
C THR A 192 15.02 -2.58 11.74
N HIS A 193 15.14 -3.56 12.64
CA HIS A 193 15.59 -4.91 12.31
C HIS A 193 14.52 -5.64 11.49
N PHE A 194 13.26 -5.53 11.92
CA PHE A 194 12.13 -6.07 11.17
C PHE A 194 12.06 -5.51 9.74
N LEU A 195 12.22 -4.18 9.57
CA LEU A 195 12.22 -3.57 8.24
C LEU A 195 13.39 -4.05 7.37
N ARG A 196 14.58 -4.23 7.96
CA ARG A 196 15.75 -4.77 7.24
C ARG A 196 15.48 -6.19 6.74
N ASP A 197 14.88 -7.04 7.57
CA ASP A 197 14.53 -8.42 7.24
C ASP A 197 13.41 -8.51 6.19
N CYS A 198 12.60 -7.46 6.05
CA CYS A 198 11.61 -7.34 4.99
C CYS A 198 12.21 -6.94 3.64
N GLY A 199 13.40 -6.36 3.62
CA GLY A 199 14.13 -5.98 2.42
C GLY A 199 14.28 -4.46 2.26
N GLU A 200 15.31 -3.89 2.86
CA GLU A 200 15.65 -2.47 2.67
C GLU A 200 16.02 -2.17 1.21
N ASN A 201 15.60 -0.99 0.74
CA ASN A 201 15.92 -0.48 -0.60
C ASN A 201 15.52 -1.43 -1.75
N ALA A 202 14.52 -2.29 -1.53
CA ALA A 202 14.15 -3.34 -2.48
C ALA A 202 12.86 -3.06 -3.26
N PHE A 203 11.96 -2.23 -2.71
CA PHE A 203 10.61 -2.10 -3.23
C PHE A 203 10.50 -0.97 -4.27
N HIS A 204 9.77 -1.25 -5.34
CA HIS A 204 9.45 -0.31 -6.40
C HIS A 204 8.36 0.66 -5.99
N LEU A 205 7.41 0.15 -5.21
CA LEU A 205 6.28 0.90 -4.68
C LEU A 205 6.00 0.43 -3.25
N VAL A 206 5.72 1.40 -2.39
CA VAL A 206 5.16 1.19 -1.05
C VAL A 206 3.85 1.95 -0.97
N LEU A 207 2.80 1.31 -0.45
CA LEU A 207 1.51 1.95 -0.22
C LEU A 207 1.17 1.95 1.27
N ALA A 208 0.39 2.94 1.71
CA ALA A 208 -0.04 3.06 3.09
C ALA A 208 -1.37 3.80 3.22
N ASN A 209 -2.19 3.31 4.15
CA ASN A 209 -3.32 4.02 4.71
C ASN A 209 -3.04 4.26 6.20
N PRO A 210 -2.18 5.25 6.57
CA PRO A 210 -1.73 5.43 7.94
C PRO A 210 -2.89 5.77 8.87
N PRO A 211 -2.81 5.43 10.17
CA PRO A 211 -3.79 5.89 11.14
C PRO A 211 -3.81 7.43 11.19
N TYR A 212 -5.02 8.01 11.10
CA TYR A 212 -5.20 9.45 10.91
C TYR A 212 -5.10 10.25 12.20
N ALA A 213 -5.56 9.67 13.32
CA ALA A 213 -5.65 10.39 14.56
C ALA A 213 -4.30 10.46 15.27
N LEU A 214 -3.93 11.65 15.72
CA LEU A 214 -2.87 11.80 16.73
C LEU A 214 -3.32 11.10 18.01
N THR A 215 -2.38 10.45 18.70
CA THR A 215 -2.65 9.84 20.03
C THR A 215 -3.29 10.87 20.95
N GLY A 216 -4.48 10.56 21.49
CA GLY A 216 -5.23 11.47 22.36
C GLY A 216 -6.23 12.39 21.65
N SER A 217 -6.39 12.33 20.31
CA SER A 217 -7.40 13.10 19.58
C SER A 217 -8.64 12.27 19.26
N GLY A 218 -9.83 12.84 19.39
CA GLY A 218 -11.10 12.24 19.02
C GLY A 218 -11.79 11.39 20.11
N ARG A 219 -13.03 10.96 19.82
CA ARG A 219 -13.84 10.15 20.72
C ARG A 219 -13.28 8.71 20.78
N PRO A 220 -13.07 8.13 21.97
CA PRO A 220 -12.64 6.74 22.09
C PRO A 220 -13.60 5.80 21.35
N SER A 221 -13.05 4.81 20.65
CA SER A 221 -13.84 3.72 20.09
C SER A 221 -14.24 2.75 21.19
N ALA A 222 -15.35 2.04 21.02
CA ALA A 222 -15.77 1.01 21.95
C ALA A 222 -14.82 -0.21 21.99
N SER A 223 -13.85 -0.29 21.06
CA SER A 223 -12.89 -1.38 20.96
C SER A 223 -11.46 -0.83 21.00
N ALA A 224 -10.63 -1.33 21.92
CA ALA A 224 -9.21 -0.98 22.03
C ALA A 224 -8.42 -1.26 20.72
N ARG A 225 -8.78 -2.33 19.99
CA ARG A 225 -8.18 -2.65 18.69
C ARG A 225 -8.52 -1.61 17.61
N ARG A 226 -9.76 -1.11 17.58
CA ARG A 226 -10.15 -0.03 16.64
C ARG A 226 -9.44 1.26 16.98
N ASP A 227 -9.27 1.57 18.25
CA ASP A 227 -8.53 2.74 18.68
C ASP A 227 -7.05 2.64 18.30
N ALA A 228 -6.41 1.48 18.47
CA ALA A 228 -5.04 1.24 18.05
C ALA A 228 -4.87 1.40 16.52
N ALA A 229 -5.82 0.90 15.73
CA ALA A 229 -5.81 1.04 14.28
C ALA A 229 -6.00 2.48 13.80
N LEU A 230 -6.78 3.29 14.54
CA LEU A 230 -7.06 4.70 14.19
C LEU A 230 -5.97 5.67 14.67
N ARG A 231 -5.28 5.33 15.77
CA ARG A 231 -4.40 6.25 16.51
C ARG A 231 -2.97 5.77 16.67
N GLY A 232 -2.67 4.53 16.23
CA GLY A 232 -1.42 3.85 16.56
C GLY A 232 -1.44 3.31 18.01
N PRO A 233 -0.39 2.61 18.46
CA PRO A 233 -0.30 2.07 19.81
C PRO A 233 -0.36 3.20 20.85
N ALA A 234 -1.50 3.35 21.50
CA ALA A 234 -1.74 4.36 22.51
C ALA A 234 -1.32 3.88 23.88
N SER A 235 -0.69 4.75 24.65
CA SER A 235 -0.61 4.59 26.11
C SER A 235 -2.02 4.64 26.73
N LEU A 236 -2.37 3.66 27.54
CA LEU A 236 -3.67 3.41 28.17
C LEU A 236 -4.11 4.45 29.25
N HIS A 237 -3.60 5.67 29.25
CA HIS A 237 -3.91 6.65 30.27
C HIS A 237 -4.24 8.03 29.69
N ASP A 238 -5.51 8.28 29.39
CA ASP A 238 -6.06 9.65 29.45
C ASP A 238 -7.60 9.60 29.63
N GLY A 239 -8.05 10.22 30.71
CA GLY A 239 -9.45 10.30 31.16
C GLY A 239 -10.37 11.18 30.29
N PRO A 240 -11.70 11.27 30.64
CA PRO A 240 -12.78 11.67 29.73
C PRO A 240 -13.00 13.18 29.49
N HIS A 241 -12.07 14.07 29.77
CA HIS A 241 -12.26 15.52 29.64
C HIS A 241 -11.17 16.22 28.85
N ALA A 242 -11.29 16.27 27.51
CA ALA A 242 -10.59 17.29 26.71
C ALA A 242 -11.39 17.66 25.45
N ARG A 243 -12.19 18.71 25.57
CA ARG A 243 -12.77 19.40 24.41
C ARG A 243 -11.82 20.51 23.93
N GLN A 244 -11.58 20.53 22.59
CA GLN A 244 -11.18 21.71 21.82
C GLN A 244 -9.78 22.30 22.04
N ARG A 245 -8.72 21.54 21.77
CA ARG A 245 -7.49 22.05 21.15
C ARG A 245 -6.84 20.88 20.43
N ARG A 246 -6.32 21.09 19.20
CA ARG A 246 -5.45 20.10 18.54
C ARG A 246 -4.38 19.71 19.55
N PRO A 247 -4.27 18.44 19.96
CA PRO A 247 -3.26 18.07 20.93
C PRO A 247 -1.88 18.26 20.31
N VAL A 248 -1.04 19.04 20.99
CA VAL A 248 0.40 19.02 20.73
C VAL A 248 0.89 17.62 21.15
N PRO A 249 1.63 16.90 20.30
CA PRO A 249 2.16 15.60 20.67
C PRO A 249 2.94 15.69 21.97
N LYS A 250 2.70 14.80 22.93
CA LYS A 250 3.50 14.72 24.16
C LYS A 250 4.94 14.41 23.75
N PRO A 251 5.95 15.06 24.37
CA PRO A 251 7.36 14.70 24.15
C PRO A 251 7.54 13.20 24.41
N GLY A 252 8.00 12.43 23.39
CA GLY A 252 8.25 11.00 23.48
C GLY A 252 7.18 10.09 22.84
N ALA A 253 6.02 10.59 22.42
CA ALA A 253 5.08 9.82 21.60
C ALA A 253 5.54 9.87 20.13
N SER A 254 5.86 8.73 19.53
CA SER A 254 6.17 8.65 18.11
C SER A 254 4.93 8.99 17.30
N ASP A 255 5.04 9.97 16.40
CA ASP A 255 3.99 10.29 15.44
C ASP A 255 3.80 9.09 14.49
N PRO A 256 2.62 8.42 14.46
CA PRO A 256 2.40 7.28 13.59
C PRO A 256 2.70 7.60 12.11
N LEU A 257 2.36 8.80 11.63
CA LEU A 257 2.67 9.21 10.26
C LEU A 257 4.18 9.23 10.00
N ALA A 258 4.98 9.71 10.95
CA ALA A 258 6.43 9.72 10.81
C ALA A 258 7.00 8.29 10.74
N VAL A 259 6.48 7.35 11.54
CA VAL A 259 6.85 5.93 11.49
C VAL A 259 6.55 5.34 10.12
N PHE A 260 5.37 5.59 9.57
CA PHE A 260 4.98 5.10 8.23
C PHE A 260 5.86 5.69 7.12
N CYS A 261 6.09 6.99 7.13
CA CYS A 261 6.96 7.64 6.12
C CYS A 261 8.42 7.16 6.24
N HIS A 262 8.93 6.97 7.48
CA HIS A 262 10.25 6.42 7.71
C HIS A 262 10.38 4.98 7.19
N ALA A 263 9.42 4.11 7.53
CA ALA A 263 9.38 2.73 7.05
C ALA A 263 9.31 2.68 5.51
N ALA A 264 8.45 3.51 4.90
CA ALA A 264 8.37 3.62 3.45
C ALA A 264 9.71 3.99 2.83
N ARG A 265 10.38 5.02 3.36
CA ARG A 265 11.70 5.43 2.90
C ARG A 265 12.73 4.30 2.99
N ARG A 266 12.74 3.53 4.08
CA ARG A 266 13.68 2.42 4.26
C ARG A 266 13.45 1.30 3.25
N LEU A 267 12.22 0.90 3.03
CA LEU A 267 11.87 -0.19 2.13
C LEU A 267 12.03 0.17 0.65
N LEU A 268 11.72 1.40 0.27
CA LEU A 268 11.80 1.86 -1.12
C LEU A 268 13.23 1.83 -1.66
N ARG A 269 13.40 1.32 -2.86
CA ARG A 269 14.62 1.53 -3.64
C ARG A 269 14.79 3.00 -4.00
N HIS A 270 15.97 3.39 -4.45
CA HIS A 270 16.20 4.72 -5.02
C HIS A 270 15.19 5.01 -6.14
N HIS A 271 14.56 6.17 -6.08
CA HIS A 271 13.46 6.58 -6.97
C HIS A 271 12.21 5.69 -6.93
N GLY A 272 12.05 4.82 -5.92
CA GLY A 272 10.82 4.09 -5.67
C GLY A 272 9.67 5.01 -5.29
N LEU A 273 8.44 4.55 -5.48
CA LEU A 273 7.21 5.32 -5.32
C LEU A 273 6.55 5.03 -3.96
N PHE A 274 6.09 6.07 -3.30
CA PHE A 274 5.25 5.98 -2.12
C PHE A 274 3.85 6.50 -2.45
N CYS A 275 2.84 5.65 -2.30
CA CYS A 275 1.43 6.02 -2.43
C CYS A 275 0.76 6.00 -1.06
N CYS A 276 0.08 7.07 -0.69
CA CYS A 276 -0.73 7.05 0.52
C CYS A 276 -2.07 7.78 0.34
N ILE A 277 -3.05 7.36 1.14
CA ILE A 277 -4.30 8.09 1.32
C ILE A 277 -4.29 8.75 2.70
N PHE A 278 -4.72 10.00 2.79
CA PHE A 278 -4.64 10.76 4.04
C PHE A 278 -5.77 11.80 4.15
N PRO A 279 -6.16 12.25 5.37
CA PRO A 279 -7.11 13.35 5.54
C PRO A 279 -6.62 14.62 4.85
N ALA A 280 -7.50 15.27 4.09
CA ALA A 280 -7.17 16.50 3.37
C ALA A 280 -6.82 17.66 4.32
N GLU A 281 -7.48 17.73 5.49
CA GLU A 281 -7.22 18.74 6.53
C GLU A 281 -5.81 18.67 7.13
N ASP A 282 -5.16 17.48 7.05
CA ASP A 282 -3.81 17.24 7.57
C ASP A 282 -2.75 17.19 6.45
N LEU A 283 -3.08 17.63 5.24
CA LEU A 283 -2.17 17.60 4.09
C LEU A 283 -0.83 18.30 4.37
N SER A 284 -0.85 19.45 5.04
CA SER A 284 0.39 20.17 5.40
C SER A 284 1.33 19.35 6.27
N ARG A 285 0.78 18.61 7.25
CA ARG A 285 1.54 17.69 8.11
C ARG A 285 2.12 16.54 7.31
N LEU A 286 1.33 15.96 6.39
CA LEU A 286 1.82 14.90 5.49
C LEU A 286 2.99 15.40 4.64
N LEU A 287 2.84 16.53 3.94
CA LEU A 287 3.88 17.07 3.06
C LEU A 287 5.18 17.38 3.83
N SER A 288 5.08 18.00 5.00
CA SER A 288 6.25 18.27 5.86
C SER A 288 6.95 16.98 6.33
N THR A 289 6.17 15.92 6.60
CA THR A 289 6.74 14.62 7.00
C THR A 289 7.40 13.91 5.83
N LEU A 290 6.80 13.95 4.65
CA LEU A 290 7.39 13.40 3.42
C LEU A 290 8.72 14.09 3.09
N GLU A 291 8.80 15.41 3.21
CA GLU A 291 10.01 16.16 2.95
C GLU A 291 11.14 15.78 3.90
N ARG A 292 10.86 15.69 5.21
CA ARG A 292 11.84 15.22 6.21
C ARG A 292 12.38 13.82 5.90
N GLU A 293 11.56 12.95 5.34
CA GLU A 293 11.94 11.58 4.95
C GLU A 293 12.46 11.51 3.49
N ARG A 294 12.75 12.66 2.83
CA ARG A 294 13.25 12.69 1.46
C ARG A 294 12.36 11.95 0.46
N LEU A 295 11.06 12.01 0.69
CA LEU A 295 10.00 11.52 -0.19
C LEU A 295 9.40 12.73 -0.92
N GLY A 296 9.94 13.12 -2.06
CA GLY A 296 9.46 14.29 -2.82
C GLY A 296 8.06 14.07 -3.38
N CYS A 297 7.09 14.90 -2.98
CA CYS A 297 5.72 14.83 -3.48
C CYS A 297 5.69 15.08 -4.99
N ARG A 298 4.97 14.23 -5.74
CA ARG A 298 4.86 14.27 -7.21
C ARG A 298 3.45 14.53 -7.70
N ARG A 299 2.44 14.03 -6.97
CA ARG A 299 1.05 14.07 -7.40
C ARG A 299 0.14 14.09 -6.18
N ILE A 300 -0.89 14.93 -6.22
CA ILE A 300 -1.97 14.95 -5.23
C ILE A 300 -3.29 14.87 -5.98
N LEU A 301 -4.11 13.86 -5.69
CA LEU A 301 -5.49 13.74 -6.16
C LEU A 301 -6.43 13.98 -4.97
N PRO A 302 -7.11 15.14 -4.91
CA PRO A 302 -8.12 15.39 -3.88
C PRO A 302 -9.37 14.53 -4.11
N LEU A 303 -9.92 13.97 -3.03
CA LEU A 303 -11.16 13.21 -3.04
C LEU A 303 -12.22 14.01 -2.28
N CYS A 304 -13.27 14.44 -2.95
CA CYS A 304 -14.38 15.16 -2.34
C CYS A 304 -15.64 14.28 -2.29
N PRO A 305 -16.48 14.43 -1.25
CA PRO A 305 -17.73 13.65 -1.16
C PRO A 305 -18.60 13.86 -2.40
N ARG A 306 -18.82 15.13 -2.80
CA ARG A 306 -19.59 15.53 -4.00
C ARG A 306 -18.88 16.65 -4.75
N ALA A 307 -19.28 16.86 -6.00
CA ALA A 307 -18.80 17.98 -6.80
C ALA A 307 -19.06 19.33 -6.09
N GLY A 308 -18.05 20.19 -6.03
CA GLY A 308 -18.12 21.47 -5.34
C GLY A 308 -17.90 21.44 -3.82
N GLU A 309 -17.82 20.25 -3.20
CA GLU A 309 -17.51 20.14 -1.78
C GLU A 309 -16.00 20.10 -1.52
N ALA A 310 -15.60 20.48 -0.32
CA ALA A 310 -14.20 20.39 0.10
C ALA A 310 -13.73 18.92 0.16
N ALA A 311 -12.50 18.70 -0.27
CA ALA A 311 -11.89 17.39 -0.20
C ALA A 311 -11.80 16.89 1.26
N LYS A 312 -12.15 15.63 1.48
CA LYS A 312 -12.03 14.96 2.79
C LYS A 312 -10.81 14.06 2.86
N ARG A 313 -10.35 13.57 1.71
CA ARG A 313 -9.14 12.75 1.57
C ARG A 313 -8.29 13.27 0.44
N VAL A 314 -7.03 12.91 0.48
CA VAL A 314 -6.09 13.09 -0.62
C VAL A 314 -5.37 11.78 -0.87
N LEU A 315 -5.22 11.42 -2.14
CA LEU A 315 -4.27 10.40 -2.58
C LEU A 315 -2.98 11.11 -2.98
N VAL A 316 -1.87 10.72 -2.39
CA VAL A 316 -0.56 11.35 -2.60
C VAL A 316 0.42 10.34 -3.15
N LEU A 317 1.08 10.71 -4.25
CA LEU A 317 2.24 10.02 -4.80
C LEU A 317 3.50 10.81 -4.45
N ALA A 318 4.44 10.16 -3.79
CA ALA A 318 5.77 10.71 -3.55
C ALA A 318 6.83 9.78 -4.13
N ARG A 319 8.04 10.30 -4.33
CA ARG A 319 9.18 9.55 -4.89
C ARG A 319 10.40 9.71 -4.01
N LYS A 320 11.02 8.60 -3.65
CA LYS A 320 12.22 8.59 -2.82
C LYS A 320 13.39 9.28 -3.51
N ASP A 321 14.10 10.13 -2.76
CA ASP A 321 15.29 10.89 -3.19
C ASP A 321 15.07 11.75 -4.44
N ALA A 322 13.84 12.24 -4.65
CA ALA A 322 13.49 13.15 -5.73
C ALA A 322 13.06 14.52 -5.18
N ALA A 323 13.33 15.56 -5.96
CA ALA A 323 12.81 16.89 -5.63
C ALA A 323 11.28 16.90 -5.63
N ALA A 324 10.69 17.70 -4.76
CA ALA A 324 9.25 17.92 -4.76
C ALA A 324 8.86 18.74 -6.00
N GLN A 325 8.11 18.13 -6.89
CA GLN A 325 7.49 18.76 -8.08
C GLN A 325 6.07 18.28 -8.15
N CYS A 326 5.23 18.85 -7.28
CA CYS A 326 3.89 18.35 -7.04
C CYS A 326 2.91 18.87 -8.10
N ARG A 327 2.20 17.95 -8.76
CA ARG A 327 1.02 18.22 -9.57
C ARG A 327 -0.22 18.03 -8.71
N LEU A 328 -0.99 19.11 -8.53
CA LEU A 328 -2.32 19.04 -7.95
C LEU A 328 -3.32 18.75 -9.06
N GLU A 329 -4.07 17.67 -8.93
CA GLU A 329 -5.07 17.24 -9.91
C GLU A 329 -6.45 17.83 -9.61
N ALA A 330 -7.33 17.79 -10.61
CA ALA A 330 -8.74 18.12 -10.40
C ALA A 330 -9.33 17.18 -9.34
N PRO A 331 -10.14 17.68 -8.41
CA PRO A 331 -10.78 16.86 -7.39
C PRO A 331 -11.64 15.76 -8.03
N LEU A 332 -11.59 14.54 -7.46
CA LEU A 332 -12.47 13.43 -7.83
C LEU A 332 -13.68 13.42 -6.89
N PRO A 333 -14.89 13.77 -7.37
CA PRO A 333 -16.12 13.60 -6.62
C PRO A 333 -16.41 12.10 -6.46
N LEU A 334 -16.66 11.66 -5.22
CA LEU A 334 -16.93 10.25 -4.96
C LEU A 334 -18.40 9.89 -5.21
N HIS A 335 -19.33 10.81 -4.93
CA HIS A 335 -20.76 10.55 -5.05
C HIS A 335 -21.46 11.55 -5.97
N ASP A 336 -22.52 11.04 -6.62
CA ASP A 336 -23.55 11.81 -7.29
C ASP A 336 -24.89 11.42 -6.66
N GLY A 337 -25.49 12.33 -5.90
CA GLY A 337 -26.62 12.00 -5.03
C GLY A 337 -26.25 10.98 -3.94
N GLN A 338 -26.89 9.81 -3.97
CA GLN A 338 -26.64 8.70 -3.05
C GLN A 338 -25.71 7.65 -3.62
N ASP A 339 -25.47 7.67 -4.93
CA ASP A 339 -24.69 6.68 -5.65
C ASP A 339 -23.22 7.10 -5.81
N TRP A 340 -22.36 6.15 -6.17
CA TRP A 340 -21.02 6.46 -6.59
C TRP A 340 -21.03 7.24 -7.91
N SER A 341 -20.24 8.28 -8.02
CA SER A 341 -20.13 9.04 -9.25
C SER A 341 -19.51 8.18 -10.37
N ARG A 342 -19.88 8.51 -11.62
CA ARG A 342 -19.28 7.86 -12.80
C ARG A 342 -17.75 7.97 -12.79
N GLY A 343 -17.20 9.10 -12.34
CA GLY A 343 -15.76 9.31 -12.22
C GLY A 343 -15.12 8.40 -11.20
N ALA A 344 -15.77 8.22 -10.02
CA ALA A 344 -15.29 7.33 -8.97
C ALA A 344 -15.31 5.86 -9.41
N LEU A 345 -16.39 5.41 -10.06
CA LEU A 345 -16.50 4.05 -10.59
C LEU A 345 -15.49 3.77 -11.71
N ALA A 346 -15.24 4.75 -12.58
CA ALA A 346 -14.23 4.62 -13.61
C ALA A 346 -12.81 4.62 -13.02
N PHE A 347 -12.57 5.29 -11.90
CA PHE A 347 -11.29 5.27 -11.17
C PHE A 347 -11.10 3.96 -10.39
N CYS A 348 -12.14 3.50 -9.72
CA CYS A 348 -12.14 2.29 -8.92
C CYS A 348 -13.46 1.51 -9.10
N PRO A 349 -13.54 0.57 -10.05
CA PRO A 349 -14.76 -0.19 -10.35
C PRO A 349 -15.30 -0.96 -9.14
N TRP A 350 -14.46 -1.38 -8.21
CA TRP A 350 -14.88 -2.12 -7.01
C TRP A 350 -15.74 -1.33 -6.04
N LEU A 351 -15.80 0.00 -6.17
CA LEU A 351 -16.73 0.80 -5.39
C LEU A 351 -18.18 0.40 -5.69
N GLY A 352 -18.48 0.02 -6.93
CA GLY A 352 -19.81 -0.46 -7.35
C GLY A 352 -20.17 -1.86 -6.85
N ALA A 353 -19.20 -2.68 -6.48
CA ALA A 353 -19.44 -4.04 -6.02
C ALA A 353 -20.24 -4.13 -4.68
N GLY A 354 -20.49 -3.01 -4.00
CA GLY A 354 -21.28 -2.91 -2.77
C GLY A 354 -22.77 -2.58 -2.95
N HIS A 355 -23.15 -2.14 -4.14
CA HIS A 355 -24.52 -1.68 -4.46
C HIS A 355 -25.32 -2.71 -5.27
N GLU A 356 -25.55 -3.91 -4.73
CA GLU A 356 -26.68 -4.70 -5.20
C GLU A 356 -27.91 -4.36 -4.35
N GLU A 357 -28.83 -3.66 -5.01
CA GLU A 357 -30.27 -3.57 -4.85
C GLU A 357 -30.85 -3.96 -3.48
N LYS A 358 -31.11 -2.95 -2.66
CA LYS A 358 -32.32 -2.98 -1.85
C LYS A 358 -33.52 -2.82 -2.81
N LYS A 359 -33.96 -3.93 -3.39
CA LYS A 359 -35.32 -4.06 -3.89
C LYS A 359 -36.26 -4.30 -2.73
#